data_a0e35661a205371bec0ca3629541248e
#
_entry.id   a0e35661a205371bec0ca3629541248e
#
_cell.length_a   1.000
_cell.length_b   1.000
_cell.length_c   1.000
_cell.angle_alpha   90.00
_cell.angle_beta   90.00
_cell.angle_gamma   90.00
#
_symmetry.space_group_name_H-M   'P 1'
#
loop_
_entity.id
_entity.type
_entity.pdbx_description
1 polymer ?
#
loop_
_entity_poly.entity_id
_entity_poly.type
_entity_poly.pdbx_seq_one_letter_code
_entity_poly.pdbx_strand_id
1 'polypeptide(L)'
;MQLTIHTADKDARVISHLLAKNPANLYERSQNGHLVRMFFSTFREDEVEVTFFVTPDPIELSRDGSEKYDITSYINDREFSVSSIFCTFLRTALGTALNGKPKEAYTEWVDHAFPFTFEFGPLASSLSDGAITELFEPLGFSVGIDRSEGEPAARFITLKGRTTLQLGLRQLFVLIPVLDQYKHYYIDEKEIDKIERYGEGWLDDHPKRAFILQRALRFKDVYRHVLPEEGKGKADPAKPRLNDTRYESIIHVVKGLQTKSSVVDMGSGEGKLAARLGFVPGIEEILAVEPSEQAALKALKRFEKAESQPGFLKPTYVMGSLFYYDEHLRNKDVIILCEVIEHIDQHRLPKIMETILDAYRPRTLLITTPNAEYNRLYDMGEGYRHPDHRFEWSREEFQTWCREMDQEEAYDITHQGIGDDHDTHGQPTQFAIFTRKEES
;
A
#
# COMPACT_ATOMS: atom_id res chain seq x y z
N MET A 1 10.70 15.72 7.11
CA MET A 1 10.26 16.15 5.78
C MET A 1 9.92 17.63 5.78
N GLN A 2 10.22 18.35 4.73
CA GLN A 2 9.91 19.77 4.59
C GLN A 2 9.20 20.06 3.26
N LEU A 3 8.48 21.17 3.23
CA LEU A 3 7.95 21.79 2.03
C LEU A 3 8.36 23.26 2.02
N THR A 4 9.06 23.68 0.99
CA THR A 4 9.41 25.09 0.75
C THR A 4 8.59 25.61 -0.42
N ILE A 5 8.02 26.79 -0.27
CA ILE A 5 7.24 27.51 -1.29
C ILE A 5 7.96 28.82 -1.55
N HIS A 6 8.47 28.99 -2.75
CA HIS A 6 9.16 30.19 -3.18
C HIS A 6 8.44 30.84 -4.36
N THR A 7 8.40 32.16 -4.37
CA THR A 7 7.96 32.96 -5.52
C THR A 7 8.76 34.26 -5.61
N ALA A 8 9.09 34.61 -6.85
CA ALA A 8 9.67 35.91 -7.19
C ALA A 8 8.68 36.67 -8.10
N ASP A 9 7.97 37.62 -7.55
CA ASP A 9 6.97 38.42 -8.25
C ASP A 9 6.82 39.78 -7.51
N LYS A 10 6.47 40.83 -8.25
CA LYS A 10 6.27 42.19 -7.69
C LYS A 10 5.27 42.24 -6.54
N ASP A 11 4.34 41.30 -6.52
CA ASP A 11 3.28 41.19 -5.51
C ASP A 11 3.50 39.98 -4.55
N ALA A 12 4.74 39.47 -4.47
CA ALA A 12 5.07 38.27 -3.70
C ALA A 12 4.63 38.33 -2.22
N ARG A 13 4.65 39.50 -1.59
CA ARG A 13 4.22 39.70 -0.18
C ARG A 13 2.78 39.25 0.10
N VAL A 14 1.92 39.24 -0.90
CA VAL A 14 0.54 38.79 -0.78
C VAL A 14 0.45 37.34 -0.30
N ILE A 15 1.45 36.53 -0.58
CA ILE A 15 1.50 35.11 -0.16
C ILE A 15 1.32 34.97 1.36
N SER A 16 1.88 35.89 2.17
CA SER A 16 1.72 35.87 3.63
C SER A 16 0.24 36.01 4.05
N HIS A 17 -0.53 36.78 3.31
CA HIS A 17 -1.95 36.99 3.55
C HIS A 17 -2.79 35.80 3.05
N LEU A 18 -2.42 35.20 1.91
CA LEU A 18 -3.06 33.98 1.42
C LEU A 18 -2.80 32.80 2.35
N LEU A 19 -1.65 32.71 2.99
CA LEU A 19 -1.33 31.74 4.04
C LEU A 19 -1.96 32.11 5.39
N ALA A 20 -2.40 33.34 5.58
CA ALA A 20 -2.83 33.92 6.86
C ALA A 20 -1.76 33.77 7.97
N LYS A 21 -0.50 34.08 7.63
CA LYS A 21 0.65 33.98 8.53
C LYS A 21 1.41 35.30 8.59
N ASN A 22 1.90 35.62 9.79
CA ASN A 22 2.75 36.80 10.00
C ASN A 22 4.21 36.45 9.70
N PRO A 23 4.85 37.11 8.72
CA PRO A 23 6.23 36.82 8.33
C PRO A 23 7.27 37.08 9.43
N ALA A 24 6.96 37.92 10.40
CA ALA A 24 7.84 38.23 11.51
C ALA A 24 7.87 37.17 12.61
N ASN A 25 6.95 36.20 12.56
CA ASN A 25 6.76 35.21 13.61
C ASN A 25 7.10 33.81 13.12
N LEU A 26 7.78 33.02 13.98
CA LEU A 26 7.80 31.58 13.86
C LEU A 26 6.40 31.04 14.20
N TYR A 27 5.77 30.35 13.27
CA TYR A 27 4.60 29.56 13.58
C TYR A 27 5.04 28.20 14.11
N GLU A 28 4.57 27.86 15.29
CA GLU A 28 4.84 26.55 15.91
C GLU A 28 3.55 26.00 16.49
N ARG A 29 3.26 24.75 16.20
CA ARG A 29 2.09 24.04 16.70
C ARG A 29 2.40 22.57 16.95
N SER A 30 2.06 22.09 18.12
CA SER A 30 2.02 20.65 18.39
C SER A 30 0.67 20.09 17.93
N GLN A 31 0.71 18.99 17.17
CA GLN A 31 -0.46 18.26 16.72
C GLN A 31 -0.19 16.77 16.88
N ASN A 32 -0.96 16.08 17.74
CA ASN A 32 -0.78 14.66 18.04
C ASN A 32 0.67 14.31 18.40
N GLY A 33 1.30 15.09 19.30
CA GLY A 33 2.71 14.91 19.67
C GLY A 33 3.74 15.38 18.65
N HIS A 34 3.36 15.68 17.40
CA HIS A 34 4.26 16.12 16.35
C HIS A 34 4.36 17.65 16.30
N LEU A 35 5.56 18.15 16.07
CA LEU A 35 5.82 19.58 16.04
C LEU A 35 5.85 20.07 14.59
N VAL A 36 4.87 20.91 14.24
CA VAL A 36 4.77 21.60 12.96
C VAL A 36 5.30 23.01 13.10
N ARG A 37 6.31 23.35 12.32
CA ARG A 37 6.91 24.68 12.26
C ARG A 37 6.77 25.28 10.87
N MET A 38 6.59 26.60 10.82
CA MET A 38 6.61 27.35 9.58
C MET A 38 7.27 28.71 9.83
N PHE A 39 8.13 29.10 8.92
CA PHE A 39 8.81 30.41 8.97
C PHE A 39 9.06 30.91 7.54
N PHE A 40 9.15 32.22 7.42
CA PHE A 40 9.59 32.88 6.20
C PHE A 40 11.10 33.02 6.22
N SER A 41 11.80 32.30 5.35
CA SER A 41 13.26 32.41 5.15
C SER A 41 13.62 33.65 4.35
N THR A 42 12.72 34.07 3.43
CA THR A 42 12.83 35.33 2.69
C THR A 42 11.47 36.02 2.67
N PHE A 43 11.46 37.32 2.96
CA PHE A 43 10.25 38.15 2.87
C PHE A 43 10.63 39.56 2.39
N ARG A 44 10.77 39.70 1.09
CA ARG A 44 11.09 40.97 0.40
C ARG A 44 9.86 41.43 -0.41
N GLU A 45 9.97 42.59 -1.02
CA GLU A 45 8.88 43.18 -1.79
C GLU A 45 8.52 42.31 -3.01
N ASP A 46 9.56 41.80 -3.66
CA ASP A 46 9.50 41.07 -4.91
C ASP A 46 9.85 39.56 -4.76
N GLU A 47 10.10 39.08 -3.55
CA GLU A 47 10.53 37.72 -3.28
C GLU A 47 10.04 37.24 -1.93
N VAL A 48 9.38 36.08 -1.92
CA VAL A 48 8.93 35.41 -0.70
C VAL A 48 9.32 33.93 -0.76
N GLU A 49 9.93 33.46 0.32
CA GLU A 49 10.17 32.05 0.56
C GLU A 49 9.65 31.68 1.96
N VAL A 50 8.87 30.61 2.03
CA VAL A 50 8.32 30.08 3.26
C VAL A 50 8.56 28.58 3.35
N THR A 51 9.07 28.13 4.49
CA THR A 51 9.36 26.72 4.75
C THR A 51 8.45 26.17 5.84
N PHE A 52 7.85 25.03 5.55
CA PHE A 52 7.11 24.19 6.48
C PHE A 52 7.95 22.98 6.82
N PHE A 53 8.16 22.77 8.11
CA PHE A 53 8.96 21.66 8.62
C PHE A 53 8.22 20.92 9.71
N VAL A 54 8.16 19.58 9.58
CA VAL A 54 7.55 18.72 10.59
C VAL A 54 8.62 17.85 11.22
N THR A 55 8.69 17.87 12.54
CA THR A 55 9.47 16.93 13.35
C THR A 55 8.52 15.90 13.91
N PRO A 56 8.44 14.70 13.32
CA PRO A 56 7.60 13.62 13.86
C PRO A 56 8.19 13.14 15.19
N ASP A 57 7.32 12.80 16.14
CA ASP A 57 7.70 12.07 17.34
C ASP A 57 7.53 10.56 17.04
N PRO A 58 8.61 9.76 17.03
CA PRO A 58 8.54 8.34 16.73
C PRO A 58 7.68 7.55 17.75
N ILE A 59 7.67 8.00 19.01
CA ILE A 59 6.91 7.35 20.08
C ILE A 59 5.42 7.61 19.88
N GLU A 60 5.04 8.84 19.58
CA GLU A 60 3.64 9.18 19.33
C GLU A 60 3.12 8.56 18.02
N LEU A 61 3.96 8.47 16.98
CA LEU A 61 3.62 7.73 15.76
C LEU A 61 3.35 6.24 16.04
N SER A 62 4.05 5.65 17.01
CA SER A 62 3.81 4.26 17.43
C SER A 62 2.56 4.12 18.31
N ARG A 63 2.17 5.15 19.06
CA ARG A 63 1.00 5.16 19.95
C ARG A 63 -0.32 5.43 19.23
N ASP A 64 -0.32 6.30 18.23
CA ASP A 64 -1.50 6.55 17.39
C ASP A 64 -1.89 5.32 16.55
N GLY A 65 -0.96 4.35 16.42
CA GLY A 65 -1.19 3.02 15.88
C GLY A 65 -1.89 2.05 16.85
N SER A 66 -2.23 2.46 18.09
CA SER A 66 -2.74 1.58 19.14
C SER A 66 -4.12 0.96 18.86
N GLU A 67 -4.83 1.40 17.85
CA GLU A 67 -6.03 0.74 17.32
C GLU A 67 -5.79 -0.10 16.05
N LYS A 68 -4.56 -0.17 15.54
CA LYS A 68 -4.21 -0.83 14.28
C LYS A 68 -2.88 -1.55 14.41
N TYR A 69 -2.91 -2.73 15.02
CA TYR A 69 -1.77 -3.65 15.01
C TYR A 69 -1.56 -4.18 13.59
N ASP A 70 -0.89 -3.42 12.78
CA ASP A 70 -0.22 -3.93 11.60
C ASP A 70 1.26 -4.08 11.97
N ILE A 71 1.79 -5.31 11.98
CA ILE A 71 3.20 -5.59 12.31
C ILE A 71 4.14 -4.95 11.28
N THR A 72 3.63 -4.57 10.11
CA THR A 72 4.35 -3.77 9.13
C THR A 72 4.51 -2.31 9.54
N SER A 73 3.81 -1.84 10.57
CA SER A 73 3.92 -0.48 11.13
C SER A 73 5.02 -0.31 12.18
N TYR A 74 5.99 -1.20 12.26
CA TYR A 74 7.23 -0.92 12.99
C TYR A 74 7.99 0.20 12.30
N ILE A 75 7.73 1.41 12.78
CA ILE A 75 8.23 2.69 12.30
C ILE A 75 9.76 2.81 12.43
N ASN A 76 10.39 1.94 13.19
CA ASN A 76 11.83 1.98 13.47
C ASN A 76 12.73 1.65 12.27
N ASP A 77 12.17 1.09 11.18
CA ASP A 77 12.93 0.77 9.98
C ASP A 77 12.78 1.84 8.87
N ARG A 78 12.16 2.99 9.18
CA ARG A 78 11.93 4.04 8.18
C ARG A 78 12.87 5.20 8.39
N GLU A 79 13.76 5.35 7.47
CA GLU A 79 14.73 6.42 7.44
C GLU A 79 14.12 7.78 7.08
N PHE A 80 12.85 7.81 6.59
CA PHE A 80 12.20 9.03 6.09
C PHE A 80 10.83 9.24 6.70
N SER A 81 10.51 10.50 6.95
CA SER A 81 9.16 10.93 7.32
C SER A 81 8.18 10.59 6.21
N VAL A 82 7.11 9.91 6.53
CA VAL A 82 6.13 9.46 5.56
C VAL A 82 5.36 10.63 4.99
N SER A 83 5.37 10.77 3.70
CA SER A 83 4.82 11.90 2.96
C SER A 83 3.31 12.08 3.10
N SER A 84 2.54 11.00 3.21
CA SER A 84 1.10 11.07 3.42
C SER A 84 0.73 11.61 4.81
N ILE A 85 1.49 11.23 5.86
CA ILE A 85 1.36 11.77 7.21
C ILE A 85 1.74 13.24 7.24
N PHE A 86 2.80 13.63 6.53
CA PHE A 86 3.22 15.01 6.40
C PHE A 86 2.11 15.92 5.88
N CYS A 87 1.38 15.52 4.83
CA CYS A 87 0.23 16.27 4.34
C CYS A 87 -0.85 16.45 5.41
N THR A 88 -1.07 15.45 6.25
CA THR A 88 -2.04 15.53 7.36
C THR A 88 -1.64 16.60 8.36
N PHE A 89 -0.36 16.68 8.74
CA PHE A 89 0.14 17.71 9.64
C PHE A 89 0.08 19.10 9.04
N LEU A 90 0.45 19.26 7.77
CA LEU A 90 0.43 20.54 7.07
C LEU A 90 -0.97 21.09 6.83
N ARG A 91 -2.00 20.25 6.74
CA ARG A 91 -3.37 20.65 6.44
C ARG A 91 -3.87 21.77 7.38
N THR A 92 -3.57 21.67 8.66
CA THR A 92 -3.96 22.69 9.63
C THR A 92 -3.20 24.00 9.44
N ALA A 93 -1.89 23.92 9.14
CA ALA A 93 -1.07 25.13 8.91
C ALA A 93 -1.43 25.83 7.60
N LEU A 94 -1.82 25.08 6.56
CA LEU A 94 -2.13 25.56 5.21
C LEU A 94 -3.63 25.70 4.94
N GLY A 95 -4.49 25.50 5.95
CA GLY A 95 -5.94 25.43 5.77
C GLY A 95 -6.56 26.65 5.07
N THR A 96 -6.08 27.87 5.34
CA THR A 96 -6.54 29.10 4.69
C THR A 96 -6.27 29.06 3.19
N ALA A 97 -5.04 28.73 2.79
CA ALA A 97 -4.65 28.68 1.38
C ALA A 97 -5.33 27.52 0.63
N LEU A 98 -5.39 26.31 1.21
CA LEU A 98 -6.07 25.16 0.62
C LEU A 98 -7.55 25.38 0.36
N ASN A 99 -8.20 26.19 1.23
CA ASN A 99 -9.62 26.51 1.11
C ASN A 99 -9.89 27.78 0.29
N GLY A 100 -8.86 28.54 -0.08
CA GLY A 100 -9.02 29.83 -0.77
C GLY A 100 -9.82 30.84 0.05
N LYS A 101 -9.64 30.88 1.38
CA LYS A 101 -10.39 31.76 2.28
C LYS A 101 -9.47 32.68 3.10
N PRO A 102 -8.70 33.58 2.44
CA PRO A 102 -7.93 34.61 3.13
C PRO A 102 -8.88 35.64 3.75
N LYS A 103 -8.30 36.69 4.35
CA LYS A 103 -9.09 37.88 4.73
C LYS A 103 -9.71 38.53 3.48
N GLU A 104 -10.86 39.14 3.64
CA GLU A 104 -11.69 39.72 2.56
C GLU A 104 -10.87 40.61 1.60
N ALA A 105 -10.01 41.45 2.13
CA ALA A 105 -9.13 42.33 1.35
C ALA A 105 -8.15 41.63 0.39
N TYR A 106 -8.00 40.32 0.49
CA TYR A 106 -7.10 39.54 -0.33
C TYR A 106 -7.78 38.43 -1.12
N THR A 107 -9.13 38.45 -1.19
CA THR A 107 -9.89 37.39 -1.88
C THR A 107 -9.64 37.41 -3.38
N GLU A 108 -9.42 38.56 -3.99
CA GLU A 108 -9.10 38.71 -5.42
C GLU A 108 -7.77 38.05 -5.81
N TRP A 109 -6.87 37.83 -4.85
CA TRP A 109 -5.57 37.22 -5.08
C TRP A 109 -5.61 35.68 -5.06
N VAL A 110 -6.71 35.08 -4.68
CA VAL A 110 -6.85 33.61 -4.64
C VAL A 110 -6.69 33.01 -6.02
N ASP A 111 -7.25 33.68 -7.04
CA ASP A 111 -7.21 33.24 -8.43
C ASP A 111 -5.99 33.81 -9.20
N HIS A 112 -5.12 34.59 -8.51
CA HIS A 112 -3.93 35.11 -9.14
C HIS A 112 -2.84 34.06 -9.23
N ALA A 113 -2.30 33.85 -10.44
CA ALA A 113 -1.22 32.89 -10.69
C ALA A 113 0.15 33.54 -10.50
N PHE A 114 0.95 32.98 -9.60
CA PHE A 114 2.32 33.36 -9.35
C PHE A 114 3.31 32.35 -9.95
N PRO A 115 4.55 32.76 -10.28
CA PRO A 115 5.62 31.84 -10.63
C PRO A 115 6.14 31.15 -9.37
N PHE A 116 5.63 29.95 -9.06
CA PHE A 116 6.06 29.20 -7.89
C PHE A 116 7.19 28.23 -8.18
N THR A 117 8.05 28.05 -7.17
CA THR A 117 8.90 26.90 -6.97
C THR A 117 8.45 26.20 -5.68
N PHE A 118 8.01 24.95 -5.79
CA PHE A 118 7.72 24.08 -4.65
C PHE A 118 8.85 23.08 -4.51
N GLU A 119 9.45 22.98 -3.32
CA GLU A 119 10.50 22.01 -3.03
C GLU A 119 10.07 21.17 -1.84
N PHE A 120 10.09 19.85 -1.99
CA PHE A 120 9.71 18.94 -0.90
C PHE A 120 10.55 17.67 -0.91
N GLY A 121 10.75 17.12 0.28
CA GLY A 121 11.53 15.92 0.53
C GLY A 121 12.04 15.85 1.98
N PRO A 122 12.85 14.82 2.28
CA PRO A 122 13.06 13.61 1.49
C PRO A 122 11.78 12.76 1.36
N LEU A 123 11.59 12.18 0.20
CA LEU A 123 10.43 11.36 -0.13
C LEU A 123 10.90 9.99 -0.62
N ALA A 124 10.45 8.91 0.04
CA ALA A 124 10.66 7.55 -0.46
C ALA A 124 9.55 7.17 -1.46
N SER A 125 9.94 6.80 -2.67
CA SER A 125 9.00 6.38 -3.71
C SER A 125 9.54 5.21 -4.52
N SER A 126 8.66 4.24 -4.82
CA SER A 126 8.95 3.14 -5.73
C SER A 126 8.82 3.51 -7.22
N LEU A 127 8.27 4.71 -7.51
CA LEU A 127 8.11 5.17 -8.88
C LEU A 127 9.45 5.57 -9.49
N SER A 128 9.63 5.32 -10.79
CA SER A 128 10.75 5.86 -11.55
C SER A 128 10.67 7.39 -11.61
N ASP A 129 11.82 8.05 -11.84
CA ASP A 129 11.86 9.51 -11.96
C ASP A 129 11.01 9.98 -13.15
N GLY A 130 10.96 9.20 -14.25
CA GLY A 130 10.08 9.46 -15.38
C GLY A 130 8.59 9.37 -14.99
N ALA A 131 8.19 8.37 -14.23
CA ALA A 131 6.80 8.24 -13.77
C ALA A 131 6.40 9.39 -12.81
N ILE A 132 7.35 9.87 -11.98
CA ILE A 132 7.12 11.06 -11.15
C ILE A 132 6.93 12.31 -12.02
N THR A 133 7.79 12.48 -13.02
CA THR A 133 7.71 13.60 -13.97
C THR A 133 6.37 13.63 -14.69
N GLU A 134 5.88 12.49 -15.18
CA GLU A 134 4.58 12.35 -15.84
C GLU A 134 3.36 12.72 -14.98
N LEU A 135 3.52 12.81 -13.66
CA LEU A 135 2.46 13.25 -12.76
C LEU A 135 2.38 14.77 -12.62
N PHE A 136 3.46 15.51 -12.86
CA PHE A 136 3.50 16.95 -12.63
C PHE A 136 3.63 17.79 -13.93
N GLU A 137 4.27 17.26 -14.96
CA GLU A 137 4.38 17.98 -16.24
C GLU A 137 3.04 18.35 -16.88
N PRO A 138 2.01 17.48 -16.90
CA PRO A 138 0.70 17.83 -17.44
C PRO A 138 0.00 18.98 -16.68
N LEU A 139 0.44 19.26 -15.45
CA LEU A 139 -0.07 20.36 -14.62
C LEU A 139 0.67 21.68 -14.86
N GLY A 140 1.63 21.71 -15.79
CA GLY A 140 2.42 22.88 -16.15
C GLY A 140 3.67 23.10 -15.31
N PHE A 141 4.14 22.08 -14.59
CA PHE A 141 5.40 22.16 -13.84
C PHE A 141 6.58 21.56 -14.61
N SER A 142 7.72 22.24 -14.54
CA SER A 142 9.01 21.58 -14.80
C SER A 142 9.46 20.87 -13.51
N VAL A 143 9.96 19.65 -13.66
CA VAL A 143 10.27 18.75 -12.54
C VAL A 143 11.78 18.55 -12.43
N GLY A 144 12.34 18.89 -11.26
CA GLY A 144 13.70 18.53 -10.86
C GLY A 144 13.63 17.43 -9.80
N ILE A 145 14.47 16.41 -9.91
CA ILE A 145 14.54 15.32 -8.94
C ILE A 145 16.00 15.10 -8.56
N ASP A 146 16.31 15.35 -7.30
CA ASP A 146 17.61 15.09 -6.71
C ASP A 146 17.53 13.89 -5.79
N ARG A 147 18.56 13.04 -5.78
CA ARG A 147 18.66 11.86 -4.93
C ARG A 147 19.64 12.12 -3.79
N SER A 148 19.31 11.61 -2.61
CA SER A 148 20.23 11.68 -1.46
C SER A 148 21.42 10.76 -1.70
N GLU A 149 22.62 11.26 -1.38
CA GLU A 149 23.83 10.41 -1.35
C GLU A 149 23.68 9.35 -0.27
N GLY A 150 23.84 8.08 -0.64
CA GLY A 150 23.74 6.94 0.26
C GLY A 150 22.34 6.29 0.36
N GLU A 151 21.27 6.99 -0.07
CA GLU A 151 19.89 6.48 -0.04
C GLU A 151 19.16 6.69 -1.38
N PRO A 152 19.32 5.77 -2.33
CA PRO A 152 18.76 5.92 -3.68
C PRO A 152 17.23 6.05 -3.73
N ALA A 153 16.52 5.55 -2.72
CA ALA A 153 15.07 5.67 -2.63
C ALA A 153 14.61 7.07 -2.22
N ALA A 154 15.45 7.84 -1.51
CA ALA A 154 15.13 9.18 -1.07
C ALA A 154 15.29 10.20 -2.18
N ARG A 155 14.26 10.98 -2.42
CA ARG A 155 14.21 12.02 -3.45
C ARG A 155 13.85 13.36 -2.85
N PHE A 156 14.48 14.41 -3.37
CA PHE A 156 14.06 15.79 -3.20
C PHE A 156 13.46 16.25 -4.54
N ILE A 157 12.24 16.74 -4.51
CA ILE A 157 11.49 17.11 -5.70
C ILE A 157 11.33 18.61 -5.74
N THR A 158 11.70 19.22 -6.86
CA THR A 158 11.54 20.63 -7.17
C THR A 158 10.57 20.79 -8.34
N LEU A 159 9.48 21.52 -8.13
CA LEU A 159 8.47 21.82 -9.14
C LEU A 159 8.48 23.33 -9.41
N LYS A 160 8.67 23.71 -10.68
CA LYS A 160 8.62 25.13 -11.10
C LYS A 160 7.53 25.32 -12.11
N GLY A 161 6.61 26.26 -11.85
CA GLY A 161 5.52 26.54 -12.75
C GLY A 161 4.73 27.76 -12.34
N ARG A 162 3.80 28.18 -13.20
CA ARG A 162 2.90 29.31 -12.91
C ARG A 162 1.51 28.79 -12.57
N THR A 163 1.10 29.00 -11.32
CA THR A 163 -0.19 28.50 -10.80
C THR A 163 -0.69 29.40 -9.68
N THR A 164 -1.94 29.21 -9.24
CA THR A 164 -2.41 29.83 -8.01
C THR A 164 -1.87 29.07 -6.79
N LEU A 165 -1.69 29.77 -5.66
CA LEU A 165 -1.23 29.10 -4.43
C LEU A 165 -2.18 27.97 -4.02
N GLN A 166 -3.50 28.18 -4.15
CA GLN A 166 -4.52 27.19 -3.81
C GLN A 166 -4.39 25.94 -4.68
N LEU A 167 -4.34 26.13 -6.01
CA LEU A 167 -4.29 25.01 -6.95
C LEU A 167 -2.99 24.21 -6.78
N GLY A 168 -1.83 24.88 -6.72
CA GLY A 168 -0.55 24.20 -6.51
C GLY A 168 -0.52 23.38 -5.22
N LEU A 169 -1.02 23.93 -4.11
CA LEU A 169 -1.12 23.19 -2.85
C LEU A 169 -2.10 22.01 -2.93
N ARG A 170 -3.26 22.16 -3.57
CA ARG A 170 -4.23 21.07 -3.76
C ARG A 170 -3.63 19.94 -4.58
N GLN A 171 -2.90 20.24 -5.65
CA GLN A 171 -2.18 19.27 -6.47
C GLN A 171 -1.13 18.52 -5.64
N LEU A 172 -0.32 19.22 -4.84
CA LEU A 172 0.65 18.59 -3.93
C LEU A 172 -0.04 17.67 -2.91
N PHE A 173 -1.16 18.08 -2.32
CA PHE A 173 -1.88 17.30 -1.32
C PHE A 173 -2.54 16.02 -1.87
N VAL A 174 -2.79 15.97 -3.17
CA VAL A 174 -3.22 14.74 -3.86
C VAL A 174 -2.01 13.91 -4.28
N LEU A 175 -0.99 14.53 -4.90
CA LEU A 175 0.10 13.80 -5.55
C LEU A 175 1.21 13.33 -4.59
N ILE A 176 1.53 14.07 -3.53
CA ILE A 176 2.51 13.58 -2.52
C ILE A 176 2.09 12.21 -1.96
N PRO A 177 0.83 11.99 -1.53
CA PRO A 177 0.36 10.66 -1.14
C PRO A 177 0.40 9.60 -2.24
N VAL A 178 0.29 9.99 -3.51
CA VAL A 178 0.41 9.07 -4.67
C VAL A 178 1.86 8.60 -4.85
N LEU A 179 2.83 9.47 -4.58
CA LEU A 179 4.26 9.15 -4.64
C LEU A 179 4.69 8.26 -3.48
N ASP A 180 4.01 8.36 -2.32
CA ASP A 180 4.37 7.65 -1.11
C ASP A 180 4.21 6.13 -1.25
N GLN A 181 5.31 5.41 -1.03
CA GLN A 181 5.33 3.95 -1.06
C GLN A 181 4.66 3.34 0.19
N TYR A 182 4.63 4.07 1.30
CA TYR A 182 4.27 3.58 2.62
C TYR A 182 2.98 4.21 3.15
N LYS A 183 1.83 3.93 2.53
CA LYS A 183 0.54 4.36 3.10
C LYS A 183 0.14 3.46 4.27
N HIS A 184 0.03 4.05 5.46
CA HIS A 184 -0.24 3.34 6.71
C HIS A 184 -1.56 3.64 7.38
N TYR A 185 -2.42 4.47 6.77
CA TYR A 185 -3.70 4.79 7.38
C TYR A 185 -4.86 4.27 6.56
N TYR A 186 -5.93 3.99 7.27
CA TYR A 186 -7.19 3.57 6.70
C TYR A 186 -7.76 4.69 5.83
N ILE A 187 -8.13 4.37 4.60
CA ILE A 187 -8.84 5.30 3.72
C ILE A 187 -10.31 5.21 4.08
N ASP A 188 -10.82 6.27 4.70
CA ASP A 188 -12.24 6.44 5.00
C ASP A 188 -12.92 7.34 3.94
N GLU A 189 -14.22 7.54 4.08
CA GLU A 189 -15.00 8.43 3.21
C GLU A 189 -14.42 9.86 3.15
N LYS A 190 -13.73 10.31 4.21
CA LYS A 190 -13.11 11.65 4.26
C LYS A 190 -11.91 11.78 3.32
N GLU A 191 -11.23 10.68 2.99
CA GLU A 191 -10.15 10.70 1.99
C GLU A 191 -10.71 10.80 0.57
N ILE A 192 -11.89 10.21 0.30
CA ILE A 192 -12.60 10.39 -0.97
C ILE A 192 -13.00 11.87 -1.12
N ASP A 193 -13.70 12.41 -0.14
CA ASP A 193 -14.12 13.83 -0.13
C ASP A 193 -12.91 14.77 -0.34
N LYS A 194 -11.76 14.40 0.21
CA LYS A 194 -10.52 15.17 0.06
C LYS A 194 -10.01 15.13 -1.38
N ILE A 195 -10.00 13.95 -2.01
CA ILE A 195 -9.52 13.81 -3.40
C ILE A 195 -10.47 14.52 -4.36
N GLU A 196 -11.78 14.39 -4.18
CA GLU A 196 -12.77 15.12 -4.95
C GLU A 196 -12.58 16.63 -4.81
N ARG A 197 -12.50 17.13 -3.57
CA ARG A 197 -12.34 18.54 -3.29
C ARG A 197 -11.02 19.14 -3.77
N TYR A 198 -9.90 18.43 -3.61
CA TYR A 198 -8.59 18.93 -4.03
C TYR A 198 -8.27 18.59 -5.49
N GLY A 199 -8.96 17.60 -6.06
CA GLY A 199 -8.87 17.23 -7.47
C GLY A 199 -9.73 18.10 -8.40
N GLU A 200 -10.67 18.87 -7.83
CA GLU A 200 -11.57 19.74 -8.59
C GLU A 200 -10.80 20.68 -9.52
N GLY A 201 -11.21 20.69 -10.79
CA GLY A 201 -10.68 21.60 -11.82
C GLY A 201 -9.35 21.19 -12.44
N TRP A 202 -8.77 20.00 -12.12
CA TRP A 202 -7.54 19.53 -12.75
C TRP A 202 -7.45 17.99 -12.87
N LEU A 203 -7.99 17.23 -11.91
CA LEU A 203 -7.78 15.79 -11.85
C LEU A 203 -8.54 15.05 -12.97
N ASP A 204 -9.71 15.54 -13.36
CA ASP A 204 -10.53 14.89 -14.40
C ASP A 204 -9.87 14.96 -15.78
N ASP A 205 -9.13 16.03 -16.05
CA ASP A 205 -8.41 16.23 -17.31
C ASP A 205 -6.98 15.66 -17.29
N HIS A 206 -6.53 15.09 -16.15
CA HIS A 206 -5.18 14.60 -16.02
C HIS A 206 -4.96 13.27 -16.77
N PRO A 207 -3.95 13.15 -17.67
CA PRO A 207 -3.74 11.94 -18.48
C PRO A 207 -3.49 10.68 -17.63
N LYS A 208 -2.98 10.83 -16.41
CA LYS A 208 -2.77 9.73 -15.45
C LYS A 208 -3.87 9.66 -14.37
N ARG A 209 -5.07 10.21 -14.62
CA ARG A 209 -6.17 10.22 -13.64
C ARG A 209 -6.45 8.85 -13.01
N ALA A 210 -6.56 7.81 -13.83
CA ALA A 210 -6.84 6.46 -13.35
C ALA A 210 -5.73 5.96 -12.40
N PHE A 211 -4.46 6.19 -12.75
CA PHE A 211 -3.30 5.84 -11.93
C PHE A 211 -3.28 6.62 -10.61
N ILE A 212 -3.55 7.93 -10.65
CA ILE A 212 -3.60 8.79 -9.45
C ILE A 212 -4.69 8.29 -8.51
N LEU A 213 -5.90 8.05 -9.00
CA LEU A 213 -7.01 7.55 -8.20
C LEU A 213 -6.74 6.15 -7.64
N GLN A 214 -6.16 5.25 -8.43
CA GLN A 214 -5.81 3.91 -7.99
C GLN A 214 -4.80 3.93 -6.84
N ARG A 215 -3.78 4.78 -6.92
CA ARG A 215 -2.78 4.90 -5.85
C ARG A 215 -3.26 5.74 -4.67
N ALA A 216 -4.09 6.75 -4.90
CA ALA A 216 -4.67 7.58 -3.85
C ALA A 216 -5.73 6.81 -3.03
N LEU A 217 -6.56 6.00 -3.70
CA LEU A 217 -7.67 5.24 -3.14
C LEU A 217 -7.34 3.74 -3.20
N ARG A 218 -6.52 3.23 -2.31
CA ARG A 218 -6.00 1.85 -2.32
C ARG A 218 -7.06 0.74 -2.19
N PHE A 219 -8.32 1.06 -1.86
CA PHE A 219 -9.39 0.07 -1.73
C PHE A 219 -10.31 0.06 -2.95
N LYS A 220 -10.43 -1.10 -3.60
CA LYS A 220 -11.27 -1.30 -4.82
C LYS A 220 -12.71 -0.83 -4.66
N ASP A 221 -13.28 -0.93 -3.47
CA ASP A 221 -14.69 -0.58 -3.23
C ASP A 221 -14.87 0.94 -3.18
N VAL A 222 -13.89 1.68 -2.65
CA VAL A 222 -13.85 3.14 -2.63
C VAL A 222 -13.61 3.71 -4.03
N TYR A 223 -12.73 3.06 -4.80
CA TYR A 223 -12.43 3.43 -6.18
C TYR A 223 -13.64 3.34 -7.13
N ARG A 224 -14.56 2.38 -6.89
CA ARG A 224 -15.76 2.20 -7.71
C ARG A 224 -16.77 3.36 -7.64
N HIS A 225 -16.75 4.14 -6.55
CA HIS A 225 -17.66 5.28 -6.39
C HIS A 225 -17.19 6.56 -7.08
N VAL A 226 -15.88 6.67 -7.38
CA VAL A 226 -15.26 7.90 -7.92
C VAL A 226 -15.04 7.86 -9.43
N LEU A 227 -14.99 6.69 -10.06
CA LEU A 227 -14.94 6.57 -11.52
C LEU A 227 -16.34 6.36 -12.10
N PRO A 228 -16.76 7.19 -13.10
CA PRO A 228 -17.85 6.81 -13.97
C PRO A 228 -17.51 5.48 -14.66
N GLU A 229 -18.50 4.66 -14.91
CA GLU A 229 -18.37 3.34 -15.56
C GLU A 229 -17.93 3.43 -17.04
N GLU A 230 -16.88 4.17 -17.37
CA GLU A 230 -16.32 4.18 -18.71
C GLU A 230 -15.26 3.08 -18.81
N GLY A 231 -15.63 2.02 -19.53
CA GLY A 231 -14.70 0.95 -19.90
C GLY A 231 -14.82 -0.36 -19.15
N LYS A 232 -15.90 -0.61 -18.45
CA LYS A 232 -16.27 -1.99 -18.18
C LYS A 232 -16.76 -2.61 -19.50
N GLY A 233 -15.88 -3.33 -20.16
CA GLY A 233 -16.37 -4.58 -20.73
C GLY A 233 -17.14 -5.24 -19.60
N LYS A 234 -18.45 -5.44 -19.77
CA LYS A 234 -19.33 -6.12 -18.80
C LYS A 234 -18.55 -7.32 -18.27
N ALA A 235 -18.18 -7.29 -16.97
CA ALA A 235 -17.69 -8.51 -16.35
C ALA A 235 -18.77 -9.53 -16.64
N ASP A 236 -18.41 -10.54 -17.40
CA ASP A 236 -19.30 -11.64 -17.70
C ASP A 236 -19.77 -12.20 -16.34
N PRO A 237 -21.04 -12.10 -15.98
CA PRO A 237 -21.53 -12.58 -14.69
C PRO A 237 -21.29 -14.07 -14.48
N ALA A 238 -20.81 -14.78 -15.49
CA ALA A 238 -20.47 -16.20 -15.47
C ALA A 238 -19.00 -16.48 -15.07
N LYS A 239 -18.10 -15.47 -14.98
CA LYS A 239 -16.67 -15.75 -14.69
C LYS A 239 -16.35 -15.53 -13.21
N PRO A 240 -15.88 -16.57 -12.48
CA PRO A 240 -15.51 -16.46 -11.08
C PRO A 240 -14.34 -15.46 -10.91
N ARG A 241 -14.32 -14.74 -9.80
CA ARG A 241 -13.21 -13.83 -9.48
C ARG A 241 -11.92 -14.65 -9.28
N LEU A 242 -10.77 -14.13 -9.69
CA LEU A 242 -9.48 -14.83 -9.55
C LEU A 242 -9.21 -15.34 -8.12
N ASN A 243 -9.58 -14.56 -7.09
CA ASN A 243 -9.45 -15.00 -5.70
C ASN A 243 -10.33 -16.23 -5.38
N ASP A 244 -11.53 -16.29 -5.93
CA ASP A 244 -12.42 -17.45 -5.75
C ASP A 244 -11.84 -18.68 -6.44
N THR A 245 -11.28 -18.51 -7.64
CA THR A 245 -10.59 -19.57 -8.38
C THR A 245 -9.37 -20.09 -7.62
N ARG A 246 -8.58 -19.20 -6.98
CA ARG A 246 -7.45 -19.60 -6.11
C ARG A 246 -7.93 -20.45 -4.93
N TYR A 247 -8.94 -19.97 -4.21
CA TYR A 247 -9.48 -20.71 -3.07
C TYR A 247 -10.02 -22.08 -3.48
N GLU A 248 -10.73 -22.15 -4.60
CA GLU A 248 -11.24 -23.42 -5.13
C GLU A 248 -10.10 -24.37 -5.52
N SER A 249 -9.05 -23.89 -6.13
CA SER A 249 -7.87 -24.68 -6.49
C SER A 249 -7.15 -25.23 -5.26
N ILE A 250 -6.92 -24.39 -4.25
CA ILE A 250 -6.32 -24.81 -2.97
C ILE A 250 -7.22 -25.87 -2.29
N ILE A 251 -8.52 -25.63 -2.20
CA ILE A 251 -9.48 -26.53 -1.58
C ILE A 251 -9.53 -27.85 -2.36
N HIS A 252 -9.44 -27.80 -3.68
CA HIS A 252 -9.40 -29.02 -4.52
C HIS A 252 -8.19 -29.89 -4.17
N VAL A 253 -7.00 -29.27 -4.05
CA VAL A 253 -5.78 -29.99 -3.62
C VAL A 253 -5.96 -30.54 -2.21
N VAL A 254 -6.39 -29.75 -1.24
CA VAL A 254 -6.61 -30.18 0.15
C VAL A 254 -7.59 -31.34 0.22
N LYS A 255 -8.70 -31.32 -0.53
CA LYS A 255 -9.66 -32.42 -0.59
C LYS A 255 -9.04 -33.72 -1.06
N GLY A 256 -8.10 -33.65 -2.00
CA GLY A 256 -7.38 -34.81 -2.58
C GLY A 256 -6.31 -35.40 -1.67
N LEU A 257 -5.85 -34.68 -0.63
CA LEU A 257 -4.82 -35.18 0.28
C LEU A 257 -5.34 -36.35 1.13
N GLN A 258 -4.49 -37.33 1.37
CA GLN A 258 -4.78 -38.48 2.26
C GLN A 258 -4.79 -38.03 3.73
N THR A 259 -3.83 -37.16 4.12
CA THR A 259 -3.71 -36.59 5.45
C THR A 259 -3.98 -35.09 5.40
N LYS A 260 -5.04 -34.64 6.11
CA LYS A 260 -5.50 -33.25 6.15
C LYS A 260 -6.31 -32.92 7.41
N SER A 261 -6.10 -33.69 8.50
CA SER A 261 -6.88 -33.43 9.72
C SER A 261 -6.55 -32.09 10.36
N SER A 262 -5.32 -31.61 10.19
CA SER A 262 -4.90 -30.29 10.71
C SER A 262 -4.40 -29.38 9.58
N VAL A 263 -5.03 -28.21 9.46
CA VAL A 263 -4.75 -27.23 8.40
C VAL A 263 -4.43 -25.87 8.99
N VAL A 264 -3.38 -25.22 8.51
CA VAL A 264 -3.00 -23.85 8.88
C VAL A 264 -3.15 -22.95 7.64
N ASP A 265 -3.96 -21.92 7.75
CA ASP A 265 -4.04 -20.80 6.80
C ASP A 265 -3.19 -19.66 7.35
N MET A 266 -1.95 -19.54 6.85
CA MET A 266 -0.96 -18.61 7.37
C MET A 266 -0.93 -17.33 6.54
N GLY A 267 -1.21 -16.18 7.18
CA GLY A 267 -1.57 -14.94 6.51
C GLY A 267 -3.03 -14.98 6.07
N SER A 268 -3.92 -15.47 6.95
CA SER A 268 -5.32 -15.75 6.61
C SER A 268 -6.17 -14.52 6.29
N GLY A 269 -5.66 -13.31 6.58
CA GLY A 269 -6.35 -12.06 6.37
C GLY A 269 -7.75 -12.05 7.00
N GLU A 270 -8.77 -11.73 6.21
CA GLU A 270 -10.17 -11.72 6.65
C GLU A 270 -10.79 -13.14 6.80
N GLY A 271 -10.00 -14.21 6.78
CA GLY A 271 -10.45 -15.59 6.98
C GLY A 271 -11.32 -16.17 5.86
N LYS A 272 -11.17 -15.68 4.61
CA LYS A 272 -12.02 -16.13 3.50
C LYS A 272 -11.72 -17.56 3.09
N LEU A 273 -10.44 -17.94 3.02
CA LEU A 273 -9.99 -19.30 2.72
C LEU A 273 -10.29 -20.22 3.92
N ALA A 274 -9.90 -19.82 5.13
CA ALA A 274 -10.14 -20.61 6.35
C ALA A 274 -11.64 -20.96 6.53
N ALA A 275 -12.56 -20.01 6.29
CA ALA A 275 -13.98 -20.27 6.35
C ALA A 275 -14.47 -21.30 5.31
N ARG A 276 -13.89 -21.30 4.09
CA ARG A 276 -14.21 -22.30 3.06
C ARG A 276 -13.64 -23.68 3.38
N LEU A 277 -12.43 -23.72 3.97
CA LEU A 277 -11.83 -24.96 4.47
C LEU A 277 -12.69 -25.61 5.56
N GLY A 278 -13.44 -24.83 6.35
CA GLY A 278 -14.38 -25.32 7.34
C GLY A 278 -15.46 -26.25 6.81
N PHE A 279 -15.72 -26.27 5.50
CA PHE A 279 -16.65 -27.18 4.84
C PHE A 279 -15.97 -28.39 4.18
N VAL A 280 -14.66 -28.56 4.33
CA VAL A 280 -13.93 -29.68 3.73
C VAL A 280 -14.00 -30.90 4.66
N PRO A 281 -14.59 -32.01 4.24
CA PRO A 281 -14.67 -33.20 5.07
C PRO A 281 -13.28 -33.78 5.37
N GLY A 282 -13.10 -34.24 6.61
CA GLY A 282 -11.85 -34.86 7.07
C GLY A 282 -10.83 -33.87 7.63
N ILE A 283 -11.16 -32.59 7.67
CA ILE A 283 -10.44 -31.61 8.49
C ILE A 283 -11.05 -31.62 9.89
N GLU A 284 -10.21 -31.64 10.92
CA GLU A 284 -10.59 -31.68 12.33
C GLU A 284 -10.13 -30.40 13.06
N GLU A 285 -9.09 -29.73 12.52
CA GLU A 285 -8.55 -28.49 13.05
C GLU A 285 -8.18 -27.53 11.92
N ILE A 286 -8.59 -26.27 12.06
CA ILE A 286 -8.16 -25.17 11.17
C ILE A 286 -7.64 -24.04 12.04
N LEU A 287 -6.38 -23.67 11.84
CA LEU A 287 -5.75 -22.49 12.45
C LEU A 287 -5.64 -21.38 11.41
N ALA A 288 -6.33 -20.27 11.66
CA ALA A 288 -6.25 -19.06 10.84
C ALA A 288 -5.27 -18.09 11.50
N VAL A 289 -4.04 -18.04 10.98
CA VAL A 289 -2.95 -17.25 11.57
C VAL A 289 -2.84 -15.91 10.86
N GLU A 290 -3.02 -14.82 11.60
CA GLU A 290 -3.02 -13.46 11.05
C GLU A 290 -2.55 -12.45 12.10
N PRO A 291 -1.60 -11.55 11.81
CA PRO A 291 -1.15 -10.54 12.76
C PRO A 291 -2.07 -9.31 12.86
N SER A 292 -2.93 -9.05 11.88
CA SER A 292 -3.79 -7.86 11.85
C SER A 292 -5.06 -8.04 12.68
N GLU A 293 -5.23 -7.23 13.72
CA GLU A 293 -6.45 -7.25 14.56
C GLU A 293 -7.72 -6.91 13.76
N GLN A 294 -7.63 -6.00 12.81
CA GLN A 294 -8.78 -5.65 11.97
C GLN A 294 -9.21 -6.79 11.06
N ALA A 295 -8.23 -7.50 10.46
CA ALA A 295 -8.50 -8.68 9.67
C ALA A 295 -9.10 -9.79 10.55
N ALA A 296 -8.58 -9.95 11.79
CA ALA A 296 -9.10 -10.86 12.80
C ALA A 296 -10.57 -10.64 13.10
N LEU A 297 -10.97 -9.42 13.37
CA LEU A 297 -12.37 -9.08 13.68
C LEU A 297 -13.32 -9.42 12.53
N LYS A 298 -12.86 -9.22 11.28
CA LYS A 298 -13.64 -9.62 10.11
C LYS A 298 -13.68 -11.13 9.94
N ALA A 299 -12.57 -11.83 10.19
CA ALA A 299 -12.49 -13.28 10.14
C ALA A 299 -13.43 -13.91 11.17
N LEU A 300 -13.38 -13.47 12.44
CA LEU A 300 -14.23 -13.96 13.51
C LEU A 300 -15.73 -13.78 13.17
N LYS A 301 -16.14 -12.59 12.71
CA LYS A 301 -17.53 -12.36 12.27
C LYS A 301 -17.94 -13.29 11.11
N ARG A 302 -17.01 -13.61 10.21
CA ARG A 302 -17.24 -14.56 9.10
C ARG A 302 -17.44 -15.98 9.62
N PHE A 303 -16.61 -16.41 10.57
CA PHE A 303 -16.70 -17.73 11.19
C PHE A 303 -18.00 -17.90 11.97
N GLU A 304 -18.37 -16.90 12.78
CA GLU A 304 -19.65 -16.86 13.51
C GLU A 304 -20.86 -16.98 12.56
N LYS A 305 -20.83 -16.22 11.47
CA LYS A 305 -21.90 -16.28 10.47
C LYS A 305 -22.03 -17.67 9.80
N ALA A 306 -20.90 -18.38 9.62
CA ALA A 306 -20.88 -19.70 9.02
C ALA A 306 -21.20 -20.82 10.02
N GLU A 307 -21.04 -20.59 11.32
CA GLU A 307 -21.17 -21.60 12.39
C GLU A 307 -22.55 -22.29 12.43
N SER A 308 -23.60 -21.59 12.00
CA SER A 308 -24.94 -22.14 11.92
C SER A 308 -25.17 -23.08 10.71
N GLN A 309 -24.23 -23.17 9.80
CA GLN A 309 -24.36 -23.99 8.59
C GLN A 309 -23.97 -25.45 8.89
N PRO A 310 -24.75 -26.44 8.38
CA PRO A 310 -24.43 -27.83 8.60
C PRO A 310 -23.07 -28.25 8.04
N GLY A 311 -22.30 -28.98 8.84
CA GLY A 311 -20.99 -29.49 8.43
C GLY A 311 -19.85 -28.46 8.47
N PHE A 312 -20.08 -27.28 9.02
CA PHE A 312 -19.05 -26.28 9.19
C PHE A 312 -18.18 -26.57 10.43
N LEU A 313 -16.89 -26.74 10.20
CA LEU A 313 -15.87 -26.73 11.24
C LEU A 313 -15.37 -25.27 11.42
N LYS A 314 -15.61 -24.69 12.59
CA LYS A 314 -15.21 -23.32 12.89
C LYS A 314 -13.69 -23.22 13.00
N PRO A 315 -13.02 -22.39 12.19
CA PRO A 315 -11.59 -22.15 12.33
C PRO A 315 -11.26 -21.44 13.65
N THR A 316 -10.13 -21.79 14.25
CA THR A 316 -9.56 -21.08 15.38
C THR A 316 -8.67 -19.97 14.86
N TYR A 317 -8.95 -18.74 15.28
CA TYR A 317 -8.08 -17.62 14.98
C TYR A 317 -6.87 -17.63 15.90
N VAL A 318 -5.68 -17.42 15.33
CA VAL A 318 -4.41 -17.31 16.05
C VAL A 318 -3.75 -15.99 15.69
N MET A 319 -3.52 -15.13 16.67
CA MET A 319 -2.71 -13.94 16.48
C MET A 319 -1.25 -14.38 16.33
N GLY A 320 -0.72 -14.35 15.14
CA GLY A 320 0.62 -14.84 14.85
C GLY A 320 1.19 -14.24 13.58
N SER A 321 2.49 -14.40 13.41
CA SER A 321 3.22 -13.87 12.26
C SER A 321 4.23 -14.90 11.75
N LEU A 322 4.46 -14.90 10.44
CA LEU A 322 5.51 -15.68 9.76
C LEU A 322 6.93 -15.42 10.31
N PHE A 323 7.12 -14.30 11.01
CA PHE A 323 8.43 -13.91 11.54
C PHE A 323 8.76 -14.51 12.90
N TYR A 324 7.78 -15.15 13.54
CA TYR A 324 7.95 -15.72 14.89
C TYR A 324 7.57 -17.19 14.87
N TYR A 325 8.37 -18.00 15.56
CA TYR A 325 8.08 -19.41 15.76
C TYR A 325 6.92 -19.60 16.76
N ASP A 326 5.98 -20.47 16.40
CA ASP A 326 4.90 -20.91 17.28
C ASP A 326 4.84 -22.46 17.30
N GLU A 327 5.06 -23.05 18.47
CA GLU A 327 5.07 -24.50 18.67
C GLU A 327 3.73 -25.16 18.26
N HIS A 328 2.60 -24.43 18.33
CA HIS A 328 1.28 -24.96 17.96
C HIS A 328 1.15 -25.24 16.45
N LEU A 329 2.04 -24.68 15.63
CA LEU A 329 2.03 -24.88 14.17
C LEU A 329 2.88 -26.05 13.72
N ARG A 330 3.57 -26.72 14.64
CA ARG A 330 4.44 -27.83 14.35
C ARG A 330 3.68 -29.10 13.96
N ASN A 331 4.23 -29.86 13.01
CA ASN A 331 3.72 -31.15 12.56
C ASN A 331 2.26 -31.16 12.08
N LYS A 332 1.77 -30.04 11.57
CA LYS A 332 0.44 -29.98 10.95
C LYS A 332 0.45 -30.71 9.60
N ASP A 333 -0.70 -31.25 9.22
CA ASP A 333 -0.79 -31.93 7.93
C ASP A 333 -0.61 -30.96 6.77
N VAL A 334 -1.24 -29.79 6.83
CA VAL A 334 -1.18 -28.80 5.75
C VAL A 334 -0.90 -27.41 6.30
N ILE A 335 0.08 -26.72 5.70
CA ILE A 335 0.28 -25.28 5.84
C ILE A 335 0.04 -24.61 4.50
N ILE A 336 -0.68 -23.50 4.49
CA ILE A 336 -1.05 -22.76 3.28
C ILE A 336 -0.53 -21.33 3.38
N LEU A 337 0.16 -20.87 2.35
CA LEU A 337 0.57 -19.47 2.12
C LEU A 337 -0.15 -19.01 0.84
N CYS A 338 -1.31 -18.38 0.98
CA CYS A 338 -2.12 -17.96 -0.15
C CYS A 338 -1.94 -16.47 -0.43
N GLU A 339 -1.13 -16.10 -1.45
CA GLU A 339 -0.81 -14.71 -1.80
C GLU A 339 -0.20 -13.98 -0.58
N VAL A 340 0.89 -14.49 -0.06
CA VAL A 340 1.54 -14.00 1.16
C VAL A 340 3.00 -13.63 0.91
N ILE A 341 3.76 -14.47 0.21
CA ILE A 341 5.22 -14.34 0.12
C ILE A 341 5.62 -13.05 -0.61
N GLU A 342 4.86 -12.60 -1.58
CA GLU A 342 5.08 -11.37 -2.33
C GLU A 342 4.98 -10.08 -1.50
N HIS A 343 4.38 -10.14 -0.32
CA HIS A 343 4.29 -9.04 0.64
C HIS A 343 5.50 -8.95 1.57
N ILE A 344 6.42 -9.91 1.49
CA ILE A 344 7.58 -10.04 2.37
C ILE A 344 8.84 -9.65 1.60
N ASP A 345 9.78 -8.95 2.25
CA ASP A 345 11.07 -8.65 1.63
C ASP A 345 11.83 -9.95 1.32
N GLN A 346 12.36 -10.09 0.10
CA GLN A 346 12.97 -11.33 -0.38
C GLN A 346 14.07 -11.86 0.55
N HIS A 347 14.88 -10.99 1.15
CA HIS A 347 15.96 -11.39 2.05
C HIS A 347 15.50 -12.07 3.34
N ARG A 348 14.20 -11.93 3.70
CA ARG A 348 13.59 -12.55 4.90
C ARG A 348 12.97 -13.93 4.61
N LEU A 349 12.65 -14.20 3.35
CA LEU A 349 12.00 -15.46 2.94
C LEU A 349 12.80 -16.72 3.32
N PRO A 350 14.13 -16.78 3.17
CA PRO A 350 14.88 -17.98 3.54
C PRO A 350 14.67 -18.37 5.02
N LYS A 351 14.65 -17.41 5.93
CA LYS A 351 14.45 -17.70 7.36
C LYS A 351 13.02 -18.16 7.68
N ILE A 352 12.03 -17.62 6.95
CA ILE A 352 10.64 -18.04 7.07
C ILE A 352 10.49 -19.47 6.57
N MET A 353 11.08 -19.80 5.41
CA MET A 353 11.00 -21.13 4.83
C MET A 353 11.73 -22.17 5.69
N GLU A 354 12.89 -21.84 6.26
CA GLU A 354 13.57 -22.67 7.26
C GLU A 354 12.64 -22.97 8.45
N THR A 355 11.93 -21.96 8.95
CA THR A 355 10.97 -22.17 10.04
C THR A 355 9.82 -23.10 9.62
N ILE A 356 9.30 -22.93 8.41
CA ILE A 356 8.17 -23.74 7.93
C ILE A 356 8.62 -25.16 7.58
N LEU A 357 9.70 -25.34 6.81
CA LEU A 357 10.09 -26.64 6.31
C LEU A 357 10.81 -27.50 7.37
N ASP A 358 11.69 -26.87 8.19
CA ASP A 358 12.54 -27.60 9.13
C ASP A 358 11.97 -27.63 10.54
N ALA A 359 11.39 -26.52 11.03
CA ALA A 359 10.85 -26.47 12.39
C ALA A 359 9.38 -26.91 12.46
N TYR A 360 8.49 -26.40 11.59
CA TYR A 360 7.08 -26.83 11.58
C TYR A 360 6.89 -28.17 10.87
N ARG A 361 7.66 -28.48 9.84
CA ARG A 361 7.65 -29.77 9.11
C ARG A 361 6.25 -30.24 8.70
N PRO A 362 5.46 -29.45 7.96
CA PRO A 362 4.15 -29.90 7.50
C PRO A 362 4.28 -31.12 6.57
N ARG A 363 3.23 -31.93 6.49
CA ARG A 363 3.18 -33.00 5.47
C ARG A 363 3.03 -32.40 4.07
N THR A 364 2.24 -31.34 3.96
CA THR A 364 2.05 -30.61 2.70
C THR A 364 2.16 -29.10 2.97
N LEU A 365 2.95 -28.41 2.16
CA LEU A 365 2.97 -26.94 2.13
C LEU A 365 2.43 -26.48 0.76
N LEU A 366 1.47 -25.56 0.80
CA LEU A 366 0.83 -24.97 -0.38
C LEU A 366 1.20 -23.49 -0.45
N ILE A 367 1.77 -23.04 -1.57
CA ILE A 367 2.17 -21.64 -1.77
C ILE A 367 1.57 -21.13 -3.07
N THR A 368 0.78 -20.07 -3.01
CA THR A 368 0.38 -19.33 -4.21
C THR A 368 0.99 -17.92 -4.21
N THR A 369 1.33 -17.44 -5.41
CA THR A 369 1.87 -16.08 -5.62
C THR A 369 1.56 -15.63 -7.05
N PRO A 370 1.51 -14.31 -7.33
CA PRO A 370 1.31 -13.81 -8.68
C PRO A 370 2.37 -14.26 -9.68
N ASN A 371 1.97 -14.44 -10.92
CA ASN A 371 2.87 -14.66 -12.04
C ASN A 371 3.18 -13.32 -12.73
N ALA A 372 4.42 -12.86 -12.62
CA ALA A 372 4.87 -11.60 -13.23
C ALA A 372 4.76 -11.60 -14.76
N GLU A 373 4.96 -12.76 -15.41
CA GLU A 373 4.86 -12.85 -16.87
C GLU A 373 3.44 -12.53 -17.37
N TYR A 374 2.42 -12.90 -16.58
CA TYR A 374 1.02 -12.63 -16.89
C TYR A 374 0.64 -11.14 -16.75
N ASN A 375 1.45 -10.33 -16.05
CA ASN A 375 1.21 -8.90 -15.87
C ASN A 375 1.19 -8.12 -17.19
N ARG A 376 1.88 -8.63 -18.20
CA ARG A 376 1.88 -8.05 -19.56
C ARG A 376 0.50 -8.02 -20.23
N LEU A 377 -0.43 -8.86 -19.75
CA LEU A 377 -1.81 -8.90 -20.22
C LEU A 377 -2.72 -7.92 -19.48
N TYR A 378 -2.25 -7.38 -18.38
CA TYR A 378 -2.91 -6.29 -17.66
C TYR A 378 -2.26 -4.98 -18.11
N ASP A 379 -3.03 -4.00 -18.49
CA ASP A 379 -2.54 -2.66 -18.87
C ASP A 379 -2.07 -1.89 -17.61
N MET A 380 -1.00 -2.38 -16.99
CA MET A 380 -0.53 -1.91 -15.67
C MET A 380 0.74 -1.07 -15.71
N GLY A 381 1.38 -0.89 -16.88
CA GLY A 381 2.69 -0.25 -16.98
C GLY A 381 3.79 -1.03 -16.23
N GLU A 382 4.85 -0.32 -15.80
CA GLU A 382 5.94 -0.89 -15.01
C GLU A 382 5.53 -0.92 -13.51
N GLY A 383 4.82 -1.97 -13.06
CA GLY A 383 4.43 -2.09 -11.66
C GLY A 383 3.94 -3.48 -11.30
N TYR A 384 3.80 -3.74 -10.00
CA TYR A 384 3.21 -4.97 -9.46
C TYR A 384 1.68 -4.89 -9.43
N ARG A 385 0.99 -6.03 -9.39
CA ARG A 385 -0.48 -6.11 -9.33
C ARG A 385 -1.06 -5.46 -8.08
N HIS A 386 -0.28 -5.43 -7.02
CA HIS A 386 -0.67 -4.79 -5.77
C HIS A 386 0.44 -3.87 -5.26
N PRO A 387 0.12 -2.69 -4.73
CA PRO A 387 1.14 -1.75 -4.26
C PRO A 387 1.93 -2.24 -3.04
N ASP A 388 1.43 -3.25 -2.32
CA ASP A 388 2.14 -3.85 -1.18
C ASP A 388 3.04 -5.03 -1.59
N HIS A 389 3.04 -5.43 -2.87
CA HIS A 389 3.98 -6.44 -3.35
C HIS A 389 5.40 -5.87 -3.33
N ARG A 390 6.29 -6.62 -2.74
CA ARG A 390 7.73 -6.33 -2.71
C ARG A 390 8.42 -6.83 -3.96
N PHE A 391 7.87 -7.88 -4.55
CA PHE A 391 8.30 -8.50 -5.79
C PHE A 391 7.13 -9.28 -6.40
N GLU A 392 7.28 -9.63 -7.65
CA GLU A 392 6.49 -10.66 -8.33
C GLU A 392 7.47 -11.41 -9.23
N TRP A 393 7.44 -12.73 -9.19
CA TRP A 393 8.37 -13.58 -9.92
C TRP A 393 7.77 -14.13 -11.21
N SER A 394 8.63 -14.35 -12.22
CA SER A 394 8.34 -15.21 -13.35
C SER A 394 8.18 -16.66 -12.87
N ARG A 395 7.69 -17.53 -13.75
CA ARG A 395 7.54 -18.97 -13.43
C ARG A 395 8.88 -19.63 -13.15
N GLU A 396 9.91 -19.26 -13.89
CA GLU A 396 11.28 -19.82 -13.72
C GLU A 396 11.90 -19.38 -12.39
N GLU A 397 11.76 -18.10 -12.04
CA GLU A 397 12.26 -17.56 -10.76
C GLU A 397 11.56 -18.21 -9.58
N PHE A 398 10.24 -18.35 -9.61
CA PHE A 398 9.48 -18.99 -8.54
C PHE A 398 9.84 -20.48 -8.38
N GLN A 399 9.94 -21.22 -9.48
CA GLN A 399 10.34 -22.63 -9.43
C GLN A 399 11.76 -22.82 -8.90
N THR A 400 12.67 -21.92 -9.27
CA THR A 400 14.06 -21.96 -8.80
C THR A 400 14.10 -21.65 -7.30
N TRP A 401 13.41 -20.61 -6.87
CA TRP A 401 13.31 -20.27 -5.46
C TRP A 401 12.71 -21.41 -4.63
N CYS A 402 11.64 -22.06 -5.08
CA CYS A 402 11.05 -23.19 -4.36
C CYS A 402 12.08 -24.31 -4.12
N ARG A 403 12.91 -24.63 -5.13
CA ARG A 403 13.97 -25.65 -5.01
C ARG A 403 15.10 -25.24 -4.06
N GLU A 404 15.48 -23.96 -4.09
CA GLU A 404 16.53 -23.42 -3.21
C GLU A 404 16.10 -23.38 -1.74
N MET A 405 14.79 -23.27 -1.47
CA MET A 405 14.28 -23.24 -0.10
C MET A 405 14.24 -24.62 0.56
N ASP A 406 14.12 -25.71 -0.20
CA ASP A 406 14.17 -27.09 0.32
C ASP A 406 15.60 -27.62 0.27
N GLN A 407 16.50 -27.06 1.09
CA GLN A 407 17.93 -27.40 1.08
C GLN A 407 18.22 -28.85 1.48
N GLU A 408 17.36 -29.49 2.26
CA GLU A 408 17.48 -30.88 2.69
C GLU A 408 16.86 -31.85 1.69
N GLU A 409 16.29 -31.35 0.60
CA GLU A 409 15.54 -32.15 -0.39
C GLU A 409 14.48 -33.05 0.27
N ALA A 410 13.85 -32.56 1.34
CA ALA A 410 12.88 -33.28 2.16
C ALA A 410 11.48 -33.36 1.52
N TYR A 411 11.23 -32.57 0.48
CA TYR A 411 9.93 -32.47 -0.17
C TYR A 411 10.01 -32.81 -1.68
N ASP A 412 8.94 -33.41 -2.18
CA ASP A 412 8.65 -33.44 -3.62
C ASP A 412 7.84 -32.19 -3.97
N ILE A 413 8.35 -31.40 -4.92
CA ILE A 413 7.77 -30.10 -5.28
C ILE A 413 7.12 -30.20 -6.66
N THR A 414 5.83 -29.90 -6.73
CA THR A 414 5.10 -29.81 -7.99
C THR A 414 4.56 -28.41 -8.20
N HIS A 415 4.46 -27.99 -9.46
CA HIS A 415 4.01 -26.65 -9.84
C HIS A 415 2.83 -26.71 -10.78
N GLN A 416 1.89 -25.79 -10.59
CA GLN A 416 0.75 -25.59 -11.49
C GLN A 416 0.37 -24.09 -11.54
N GLY A 417 -0.44 -23.72 -12.51
CA GLY A 417 -1.02 -22.38 -12.59
C GLY A 417 -2.48 -22.36 -12.15
N ILE A 418 -2.97 -21.19 -11.79
CA ILE A 418 -4.37 -20.95 -11.40
C ILE A 418 -4.92 -19.76 -12.19
N GLY A 419 -6.11 -19.92 -12.74
CA GLY A 419 -6.82 -18.89 -13.51
C GLY A 419 -6.78 -19.16 -15.02
N ASP A 420 -7.08 -18.13 -15.79
CA ASP A 420 -7.13 -18.25 -17.26
C ASP A 420 -5.75 -18.53 -17.83
N ASP A 421 -5.66 -19.54 -18.68
CA ASP A 421 -4.43 -19.91 -19.35
C ASP A 421 -4.15 -19.03 -20.57
N HIS A 422 -2.89 -18.64 -20.74
CA HIS A 422 -2.41 -17.93 -21.91
C HIS A 422 -1.17 -18.63 -22.47
N ASP A 423 -1.14 -18.92 -23.76
CA ASP A 423 -0.13 -19.73 -24.42
C ASP A 423 1.32 -19.35 -24.10
N THR A 424 1.59 -18.03 -23.98
CA THR A 424 2.95 -17.52 -23.76
C THR A 424 3.22 -17.19 -22.30
N HIS A 425 2.19 -16.68 -21.58
CA HIS A 425 2.36 -16.11 -20.26
C HIS A 425 1.83 -17.01 -19.13
N GLY A 426 1.30 -18.19 -19.47
CA GLY A 426 0.71 -19.14 -18.52
C GLY A 426 -0.52 -18.55 -17.80
N GLN A 427 -0.72 -18.92 -16.55
CA GLN A 427 -1.84 -18.48 -15.72
C GLN A 427 -1.46 -17.29 -14.84
N PRO A 428 -2.45 -16.48 -14.37
CA PRO A 428 -2.17 -15.29 -13.55
C PRO A 428 -1.59 -15.58 -12.17
N THR A 429 -1.82 -16.77 -11.61
CA THR A 429 -1.28 -17.17 -10.30
C THR A 429 -0.46 -18.43 -10.46
N GLN A 430 0.67 -18.48 -9.79
CA GLN A 430 1.55 -19.65 -9.65
C GLN A 430 1.19 -20.39 -8.37
N PHE A 431 1.30 -21.70 -8.39
CA PHE A 431 0.98 -22.56 -7.27
C PHE A 431 2.01 -23.66 -7.12
N ALA A 432 2.71 -23.68 -5.99
CA ALA A 432 3.65 -24.74 -5.62
C ALA A 432 3.04 -25.62 -4.53
N ILE A 433 3.24 -26.92 -4.66
CA ILE A 433 2.81 -27.96 -3.72
C ILE A 433 4.04 -28.72 -3.29
N PHE A 434 4.41 -28.60 -2.04
CA PHE A 434 5.49 -29.33 -1.40
C PHE A 434 4.88 -30.52 -0.65
N THR A 435 5.25 -31.73 -0.99
CA THR A 435 4.81 -32.95 -0.31
C THR A 435 6.00 -33.59 0.37
N ARG A 436 5.97 -33.70 1.71
CA ARG A 436 7.09 -34.27 2.46
C ARG A 436 7.29 -35.73 2.10
N LYS A 437 8.52 -36.10 1.79
CA LYS A 437 8.91 -37.48 1.53
C LYS A 437 8.76 -38.30 2.82
N GLU A 438 8.31 -39.55 2.70
CA GLU A 438 8.28 -40.46 3.84
C GLU A 438 9.74 -40.81 4.23
N GLU A 439 10.03 -40.74 5.52
CA GLU A 439 11.31 -41.20 6.05
C GLU A 439 11.37 -42.72 5.83
N SER A 440 12.35 -43.18 5.02
CA SER A 440 12.57 -44.62 4.71
C SER A 440 13.11 -45.38 5.93
#